data_0c17be483342fd06511bc0024b8b7e02
#
_entry.id   0c17be483342fd06511bc0024b8b7e02
#
_cell.length_a   1.000
_cell.length_b   1.000
_cell.length_c   1.000
_cell.angle_alpha   90.00
_cell.angle_beta   90.00
_cell.angle_gamma   90.00
#
_symmetry.space_group_name_H-M   'P 1'
#
loop_
_entity.id
_entity.type
_entity.pdbx_description
1 polymer ?
#
loop_
_entity_poly.entity_id
_entity_poly.type
_entity_poly.pdbx_seq_one_letter_code
_entity_poly.pdbx_strand_id
1 'polypeptide(L)'
;GIRNPITAVTTSTFVNDTSSLAQAEKDKVWEAFKTANPNIATSKDFKSYSVSSSGVVTITYKDNTTNDVTAPVKRLPAPTVETRLLDKGYTQTPVTVTGAEPGSTVVLYNNDDEVGTAVADASGQAIVTPTVKLQTGGVTAKARIMYGDYAVYSDASNSVAVTDGTRPEVTAKLTVDGVEPKSTPLEGGGKNYTIYAGDDAVLTFTATDDSGKLKEMKVVARADLNDNALNGNFFGSSQYGTGNIAPITGDI
;
A
#
# COMPACT_ATOMS: atom_id res chain seq x y z
N GLY A 1 12.69 17.17 56.43
CA GLY A 1 11.33 17.44 55.90
C GLY A 1 10.70 16.15 55.40
N ILE A 2 9.41 16.01 55.55
CA ILE A 2 8.68 14.86 54.98
C ILE A 2 8.65 15.05 53.49
N ARG A 3 9.23 14.09 52.72
CA ARG A 3 9.19 14.09 51.26
C ARG A 3 7.77 13.77 50.76
N ASN A 4 7.38 14.34 49.64
CA ASN A 4 6.15 13.96 48.99
C ASN A 4 6.19 12.46 48.61
N PRO A 5 5.13 11.69 48.93
CA PRO A 5 5.07 10.31 48.52
C PRO A 5 5.05 10.21 46.98
N ILE A 6 5.71 9.18 46.47
CA ILE A 6 5.72 8.91 45.04
C ILE A 6 4.53 8.03 44.69
N THR A 7 3.73 8.47 43.71
CA THR A 7 2.62 7.71 43.15
C THR A 7 3.12 6.85 41.98
N ALA A 8 2.68 5.61 41.92
CA ALA A 8 3.01 4.72 40.80
C ALA A 8 2.51 5.28 39.46
N VAL A 9 3.31 5.10 38.43
CA VAL A 9 2.94 5.44 37.04
C VAL A 9 2.12 4.28 36.48
N THR A 10 0.87 4.51 36.11
CA THR A 10 -0.03 3.48 35.59
C THR A 10 -0.24 3.59 34.08
N THR A 11 -0.06 4.77 33.50
CA THR A 11 -0.14 5.00 32.07
C THR A 11 1.11 4.48 31.38
N SER A 12 0.95 3.54 30.44
CA SER A 12 2.06 3.03 29.62
C SER A 12 2.48 4.03 28.56
N THR A 13 3.78 4.14 28.34
CA THR A 13 4.38 4.87 27.23
C THR A 13 4.63 3.91 26.06
N PHE A 14 4.19 4.26 24.86
CA PHE A 14 4.48 3.46 23.67
C PHE A 14 5.92 3.70 23.21
N VAL A 15 6.62 2.61 22.89
CA VAL A 15 8.04 2.61 22.51
C VAL A 15 8.29 1.61 21.38
N ASN A 16 9.38 1.80 20.64
CA ASN A 16 9.79 0.87 19.59
C ASN A 16 10.41 -0.42 20.15
N ASP A 17 11.18 -0.31 21.25
CA ASP A 17 11.81 -1.44 21.93
C ASP A 17 11.74 -1.22 23.44
N THR A 18 11.05 -2.10 24.14
CA THR A 18 10.83 -1.99 25.59
C THR A 18 12.10 -2.18 26.42
N SER A 19 13.18 -2.68 25.84
CA SER A 19 14.48 -2.90 26.49
C SER A 19 15.53 -1.85 26.12
N SER A 20 15.25 -1.00 25.13
CA SER A 20 16.21 -0.04 24.59
C SER A 20 15.53 1.27 24.16
N LEU A 21 15.08 2.05 25.17
CA LEU A 21 14.40 3.31 24.94
C LEU A 21 15.31 4.36 24.32
N ALA A 22 14.85 4.99 23.24
CA ALA A 22 15.48 6.18 22.68
C ALA A 22 15.24 7.41 23.59
N GLN A 23 16.01 8.48 23.39
CA GLN A 23 15.90 9.69 24.24
C GLN A 23 14.49 10.29 24.19
N ALA A 24 13.87 10.39 23.00
CA ALA A 24 12.51 10.90 22.88
C ALA A 24 11.48 10.05 23.62
N GLU A 25 11.69 8.74 23.70
CA GLU A 25 10.85 7.81 24.46
C GLU A 25 11.07 7.99 25.98
N LYS A 26 12.32 8.14 26.42
CA LYS A 26 12.65 8.45 27.80
C LYS A 26 12.02 9.78 28.25
N ASP A 27 12.03 10.78 27.38
CA ASP A 27 11.39 12.08 27.67
C ASP A 27 9.88 11.90 27.87
N LYS A 28 9.23 11.03 27.09
CA LYS A 28 7.79 10.70 27.28
C LYS A 28 7.52 9.91 28.55
N VAL A 29 8.41 9.01 28.93
CA VAL A 29 8.35 8.31 30.23
C VAL A 29 8.45 9.31 31.37
N TRP A 30 9.34 10.29 31.26
CA TRP A 30 9.43 11.37 32.26
C TRP A 30 8.16 12.21 32.34
N GLU A 31 7.52 12.55 31.20
CA GLU A 31 6.24 13.25 31.19
C GLU A 31 5.14 12.44 31.89
N ALA A 32 5.06 11.12 31.64
CA ALA A 32 4.11 10.24 32.31
C ALA A 32 4.37 10.20 33.82
N PHE A 33 5.64 10.16 34.24
CA PHE A 33 6.00 10.25 35.67
C PHE A 33 5.54 11.57 36.29
N LYS A 34 5.82 12.71 35.66
CA LYS A 34 5.41 14.03 36.16
C LYS A 34 3.89 14.16 36.25
N THR A 35 3.15 13.59 35.31
CA THR A 35 1.69 13.58 35.33
C THR A 35 1.15 12.86 36.56
N ALA A 36 1.74 11.71 36.94
CA ALA A 36 1.39 10.97 38.12
C ALA A 36 1.92 11.63 39.43
N ASN A 37 2.99 12.42 39.33
CA ASN A 37 3.72 13.01 40.43
C ASN A 37 3.99 14.51 40.23
N PRO A 38 2.96 15.36 40.13
CA PRO A 38 3.13 16.76 39.69
C PRO A 38 3.97 17.61 40.67
N ASN A 39 4.06 17.22 41.90
CA ASN A 39 4.78 17.97 42.95
C ASN A 39 6.24 17.54 43.15
N ILE A 40 6.71 16.46 42.50
CA ILE A 40 8.07 15.95 42.71
C ILE A 40 9.11 16.85 42.03
N ALA A 41 8.95 17.12 40.72
CA ALA A 41 9.89 17.92 39.96
C ALA A 41 9.98 19.39 40.43
N THR A 42 8.95 19.91 41.08
CA THR A 42 8.88 21.26 41.63
C THR A 42 9.25 21.34 43.09
N SER A 43 9.50 20.19 43.73
CA SER A 43 9.88 20.12 45.14
C SER A 43 11.24 20.81 45.38
N LYS A 44 11.35 21.53 46.52
CA LYS A 44 12.61 22.15 46.92
C LYS A 44 13.76 21.15 47.13
N ASP A 45 13.42 19.90 47.39
CA ASP A 45 14.38 18.80 47.62
C ASP A 45 14.79 18.09 46.31
N PHE A 46 14.11 18.35 45.20
CA PHE A 46 14.45 17.77 43.88
C PHE A 46 15.80 18.31 43.39
N LYS A 47 16.67 17.41 42.90
CA LYS A 47 17.95 17.73 42.31
C LYS A 47 17.99 17.40 40.79
N SER A 48 17.68 16.16 40.45
CA SER A 48 17.73 15.68 39.06
C SER A 48 16.95 14.39 38.89
N TYR A 49 16.79 13.98 37.65
CA TYR A 49 16.23 12.68 37.29
C TYR A 49 17.05 12.02 36.21
N SER A 50 16.84 10.73 36.05
CA SER A 50 17.26 9.96 34.87
C SER A 50 16.21 8.91 34.53
N VAL A 51 16.19 8.48 33.26
CA VAL A 51 15.33 7.38 32.80
C VAL A 51 16.25 6.33 32.18
N SER A 52 16.13 5.10 32.67
CA SER A 52 16.91 3.98 32.15
C SER A 52 16.43 3.54 30.76
N SER A 53 17.20 2.70 30.10
CA SER A 53 16.82 2.10 28.82
C SER A 53 15.58 1.21 28.89
N SER A 54 15.14 0.82 30.09
CA SER A 54 13.96 -0.02 30.33
C SER A 54 12.77 0.72 30.98
N GLY A 55 12.87 2.06 31.14
CA GLY A 55 11.79 2.87 31.68
C GLY A 55 11.78 3.03 33.20
N VAL A 56 12.88 2.74 33.88
CA VAL A 56 13.03 3.06 35.32
C VAL A 56 13.38 4.54 35.47
N VAL A 57 12.56 5.27 36.15
CA VAL A 57 12.78 6.67 36.54
C VAL A 57 13.49 6.72 37.85
N THR A 58 14.68 7.27 37.90
CA THR A 58 15.45 7.54 39.12
C THR A 58 15.37 9.01 39.46
N ILE A 59 14.81 9.34 40.63
CA ILE A 59 14.81 10.68 41.17
C ILE A 59 15.97 10.82 42.14
N THR A 60 16.76 11.85 41.94
CA THR A 60 17.87 12.22 42.84
C THR A 60 17.49 13.48 43.61
N TYR A 61 17.64 13.44 44.93
CA TYR A 61 17.39 14.58 45.80
C TYR A 61 18.68 15.33 46.14
N LYS A 62 18.55 16.54 46.74
CA LYS A 62 19.70 17.40 47.07
C LYS A 62 20.60 16.80 48.16
N ASP A 63 20.11 15.88 48.97
CA ASP A 63 20.90 15.08 49.91
C ASP A 63 21.59 13.86 49.28
N ASN A 64 21.52 13.74 47.92
CA ASN A 64 22.06 12.65 47.12
C ASN A 64 21.41 11.28 47.32
N THR A 65 20.30 11.20 48.03
CA THR A 65 19.49 9.98 48.09
C THR A 65 18.67 9.86 46.78
N THR A 66 18.27 8.64 46.45
CA THR A 66 17.51 8.34 45.23
C THR A 66 16.27 7.53 45.51
N ASN A 67 15.30 7.65 44.60
CA ASN A 67 14.15 6.76 44.53
C ASN A 67 13.98 6.31 43.10
N ASP A 68 13.75 5.01 42.90
CA ASP A 68 13.48 4.42 41.62
C ASP A 68 11.99 4.07 41.47
N VAL A 69 11.43 4.38 40.32
CA VAL A 69 10.05 4.07 39.96
C VAL A 69 10.03 3.48 38.55
N THR A 70 9.52 2.27 38.41
CA THR A 70 9.30 1.67 37.12
C THR A 70 8.07 2.29 36.47
N ALA A 71 8.26 3.01 35.34
CA ALA A 71 7.18 3.48 34.51
C ALA A 71 6.92 2.45 33.40
N PRO A 72 5.66 2.00 33.22
CA PRO A 72 5.38 0.98 32.23
C PRO A 72 5.61 1.48 30.80
N VAL A 73 6.20 0.62 29.98
CA VAL A 73 6.41 0.85 28.55
C VAL A 73 5.87 -0.33 27.77
N LYS A 74 5.34 -0.10 26.58
CA LYS A 74 4.79 -1.14 25.72
C LYS A 74 4.91 -0.79 24.24
N ARG A 75 4.80 -1.82 23.39
CA ARG A 75 4.70 -1.67 21.94
C ARG A 75 3.29 -1.23 21.54
N LEU A 76 3.19 -0.49 20.42
CA LEU A 76 1.90 -0.30 19.76
C LEU A 76 1.34 -1.64 19.28
N PRO A 77 0.03 -1.90 19.39
CA PRO A 77 -0.59 -3.09 18.82
C PRO A 77 -0.39 -3.12 17.31
N ALA A 78 -0.03 -4.27 16.76
CA ALA A 78 -0.01 -4.48 15.32
C ALA A 78 -1.44 -4.45 14.78
N PRO A 79 -1.74 -3.63 13.77
CA PRO A 79 -3.08 -3.58 13.19
C PRO A 79 -3.36 -4.79 12.30
N THR A 80 -4.60 -4.89 11.83
CA THR A 80 -5.06 -5.90 10.88
C THR A 80 -5.62 -5.22 9.65
N VAL A 81 -5.17 -5.63 8.45
CA VAL A 81 -5.78 -5.23 7.18
C VAL A 81 -6.96 -6.16 6.90
N GLU A 82 -8.18 -5.60 6.84
CA GLU A 82 -9.43 -6.35 6.70
C GLU A 82 -9.91 -6.45 5.24
N THR A 83 -9.62 -5.45 4.42
CA THR A 83 -10.16 -5.37 3.07
C THR A 83 -9.51 -6.41 2.16
N ARG A 84 -10.35 -7.20 1.48
CA ARG A 84 -9.89 -8.07 0.40
C ARG A 84 -9.51 -7.23 -0.82
N LEU A 85 -8.32 -7.48 -1.38
CA LEU A 85 -7.76 -6.72 -2.49
C LEU A 85 -7.50 -7.55 -3.75
N LEU A 86 -8.03 -8.79 -3.80
CA LEU A 86 -8.04 -9.57 -5.02
C LEU A 86 -8.86 -8.83 -6.08
N ASP A 87 -8.33 -8.72 -7.29
CA ASP A 87 -8.89 -7.99 -8.42
C ASP A 87 -9.02 -6.47 -8.19
N LYS A 88 -8.21 -5.90 -7.29
CA LYS A 88 -8.16 -4.47 -6.97
C LYS A 88 -6.83 -3.81 -7.34
N GLY A 89 -5.94 -4.52 -8.00
CA GLY A 89 -4.74 -3.95 -8.60
C GLY A 89 -5.07 -2.78 -9.53
N TYR A 90 -4.19 -1.79 -9.57
CA TYR A 90 -4.30 -0.57 -10.37
C TYR A 90 -5.54 0.29 -10.06
N THR A 91 -6.07 0.14 -8.85
CA THR A 91 -7.14 0.98 -8.28
C THR A 91 -6.67 1.70 -7.02
N GLN A 92 -7.44 2.69 -6.59
CA GLN A 92 -7.27 3.36 -5.30
C GLN A 92 -8.35 2.92 -4.30
N THR A 93 -8.67 1.63 -4.28
CA THR A 93 -9.67 1.05 -3.39
C THR A 93 -9.34 1.40 -1.93
N PRO A 94 -10.27 2.01 -1.17
CA PRO A 94 -10.06 2.26 0.25
C PRO A 94 -9.86 0.96 1.03
N VAL A 95 -8.91 0.97 1.97
CA VAL A 95 -8.52 -0.19 2.76
C VAL A 95 -8.91 0.05 4.21
N THR A 96 -9.74 -0.85 4.75
CA THR A 96 -10.11 -0.85 6.17
C THR A 96 -9.05 -1.58 6.99
N VAL A 97 -8.56 -0.90 8.02
CA VAL A 97 -7.58 -1.41 8.98
C VAL A 97 -8.19 -1.33 10.36
N THR A 98 -8.07 -2.40 11.14
CA THR A 98 -8.61 -2.51 12.50
C THR A 98 -7.52 -2.84 13.51
N GLY A 99 -7.83 -2.72 14.82
CA GLY A 99 -6.92 -3.11 15.88
C GLY A 99 -5.74 -2.18 16.11
N ALA A 100 -5.72 -1.00 15.51
CA ALA A 100 -4.72 0.01 15.79
C ALA A 100 -5.01 0.70 17.14
N GLU A 101 -3.97 1.26 17.77
CA GLU A 101 -4.18 2.13 18.94
C GLU A 101 -5.05 3.32 18.55
N PRO A 102 -6.16 3.59 19.25
CA PRO A 102 -7.00 4.76 18.99
C PRO A 102 -6.18 6.06 18.98
N GLY A 103 -6.40 6.89 17.95
CA GLY A 103 -5.68 8.14 17.76
C GLY A 103 -4.29 8.01 17.14
N SER A 104 -3.77 6.80 16.96
CA SER A 104 -2.54 6.57 16.18
C SER A 104 -2.78 6.80 14.69
N THR A 105 -1.72 7.10 13.96
CA THR A 105 -1.75 7.14 12.49
C THR A 105 -1.52 5.75 11.94
N VAL A 106 -2.48 5.24 11.16
CA VAL A 106 -2.31 4.02 10.40
C VAL A 106 -1.63 4.38 9.08
N VAL A 107 -0.49 3.74 8.81
CA VAL A 107 0.29 3.88 7.58
C VAL A 107 0.10 2.63 6.75
N LEU A 108 -0.35 2.80 5.51
CA LEU A 108 -0.58 1.70 4.56
C LEU A 108 0.63 1.59 3.62
N TYR A 109 1.07 0.35 3.40
CA TYR A 109 2.18 0.02 2.50
C TYR A 109 1.71 -0.92 1.41
N ASN A 110 2.18 -0.69 0.19
CA ASN A 110 2.01 -1.60 -0.93
C ASN A 110 3.39 -1.96 -1.48
N ASN A 111 3.77 -3.25 -1.39
CA ASN A 111 5.12 -3.71 -1.71
C ASN A 111 6.21 -2.89 -1.00
N ASP A 112 6.01 -2.63 0.31
CA ASP A 112 6.88 -1.86 1.20
C ASP A 112 6.92 -0.34 0.94
N ASP A 113 6.29 0.17 -0.10
CA ASP A 113 6.14 1.61 -0.33
C ASP A 113 4.93 2.17 0.42
N GLU A 114 5.10 3.30 1.10
CA GLU A 114 4.00 4.00 1.77
C GLU A 114 3.03 4.56 0.71
N VAL A 115 1.75 4.19 0.81
CA VAL A 115 0.72 4.57 -0.17
C VAL A 115 -0.44 5.36 0.43
N GLY A 116 -0.45 5.59 1.73
CA GLY A 116 -1.49 6.40 2.36
C GLY A 116 -1.49 6.29 3.88
N THR A 117 -2.19 7.23 4.51
CA THR A 117 -2.35 7.27 5.97
C THR A 117 -3.76 7.67 6.36
N ALA A 118 -4.19 7.26 7.54
CA ALA A 118 -5.40 7.74 8.20
C ALA A 118 -5.27 7.60 9.72
N VAL A 119 -5.98 8.42 10.47
CA VAL A 119 -5.99 8.33 11.93
C VAL A 119 -7.00 7.28 12.37
N ALA A 120 -6.60 6.41 13.29
CA ALA A 120 -7.49 5.42 13.88
C ALA A 120 -8.52 6.10 14.80
N ASP A 121 -9.78 5.72 14.65
CA ASP A 121 -10.88 6.21 15.46
C ASP A 121 -10.86 5.64 16.89
N ALA A 122 -11.88 5.96 17.70
CA ALA A 122 -11.98 5.49 19.07
C ALA A 122 -12.09 3.96 19.21
N SER A 123 -12.47 3.25 18.14
CA SER A 123 -12.53 1.78 18.08
C SER A 123 -11.23 1.14 17.56
N GLY A 124 -10.25 1.95 17.16
CA GLY A 124 -9.01 1.46 16.56
C GLY A 124 -9.12 1.16 15.07
N GLN A 125 -10.18 1.65 14.42
CA GLN A 125 -10.40 1.48 12.98
C GLN A 125 -9.92 2.71 12.21
N ALA A 126 -9.28 2.47 11.06
CA ALA A 126 -8.96 3.50 10.08
C ALA A 126 -9.34 3.01 8.68
N ILE A 127 -9.85 3.91 7.85
CA ILE A 127 -10.07 3.66 6.42
C ILE A 127 -9.06 4.50 5.67
N VAL A 128 -8.10 3.82 5.03
CA VAL A 128 -7.00 4.46 4.31
C VAL A 128 -7.30 4.42 2.82
N THR A 129 -7.45 5.59 2.20
CA THR A 129 -7.53 5.70 0.74
C THR A 129 -6.12 5.86 0.18
N PRO A 130 -5.65 4.93 -0.67
CA PRO A 130 -4.34 5.06 -1.29
C PRO A 130 -4.23 6.35 -2.12
N THR A 131 -3.10 7.02 -2.03
CA THR A 131 -2.80 8.24 -2.82
C THR A 131 -2.35 7.93 -4.24
N VAL A 132 -1.97 6.68 -4.48
CA VAL A 132 -1.57 6.13 -5.79
C VAL A 132 -2.31 4.83 -6.03
N LYS A 133 -2.36 4.38 -7.27
CA LYS A 133 -2.95 3.07 -7.61
C LYS A 133 -2.14 1.94 -6.98
N LEU A 134 -2.83 0.98 -6.36
CA LEU A 134 -2.21 -0.20 -5.77
C LEU A 134 -1.58 -1.07 -6.86
N GLN A 135 -0.34 -1.46 -6.65
CA GLN A 135 0.36 -2.40 -7.52
C GLN A 135 0.06 -3.84 -7.09
N THR A 136 0.13 -4.78 -8.01
CA THR A 136 0.05 -6.21 -7.68
C THR A 136 1.15 -6.60 -6.69
N GLY A 137 0.84 -7.51 -5.77
CA GLY A 137 1.75 -7.92 -4.68
C GLY A 137 1.03 -7.98 -3.36
N GLY A 138 1.50 -7.25 -2.35
CA GLY A 138 0.94 -7.26 -1.00
C GLY A 138 0.69 -5.87 -0.43
N VAL A 139 -0.32 -5.79 0.44
CA VAL A 139 -0.61 -4.60 1.26
C VAL A 139 -0.48 -4.98 2.74
N THR A 140 0.25 -4.17 3.48
CA THR A 140 0.40 -4.24 4.93
C THR A 140 0.12 -2.87 5.55
N ALA A 141 -0.04 -2.84 6.86
CA ALA A 141 -0.20 -1.61 7.62
C ALA A 141 0.64 -1.63 8.91
N LYS A 142 1.01 -0.44 9.38
CA LYS A 142 1.57 -0.22 10.71
C LYS A 142 0.83 0.92 11.40
N ALA A 143 0.73 0.86 12.71
CA ALA A 143 0.35 2.02 13.51
C ALA A 143 1.59 2.84 13.83
N ARG A 144 1.46 4.17 13.86
CA ARG A 144 2.54 5.12 14.15
C ARG A 144 2.06 6.20 15.08
N ILE A 145 2.88 6.57 16.06
CA ILE A 145 2.76 7.81 16.82
C ILE A 145 4.07 8.59 16.72
N MET A 146 3.99 9.91 16.83
CA MET A 146 5.15 10.78 16.75
C MET A 146 5.42 11.43 18.13
N TYR A 147 6.67 11.37 18.56
CA TYR A 147 7.20 12.18 19.66
C TYR A 147 8.11 13.26 19.07
N GLY A 148 7.54 14.43 18.72
CA GLY A 148 8.24 15.37 17.87
C GLY A 148 8.57 14.77 16.51
N ASP A 149 9.87 14.71 16.17
CA ASP A 149 10.35 14.10 14.92
C ASP A 149 10.65 12.59 15.05
N TYR A 150 10.52 12.04 16.25
CA TYR A 150 10.78 10.62 16.51
C TYR A 150 9.52 9.80 16.31
N ALA A 151 9.59 8.78 15.45
CA ALA A 151 8.47 7.89 15.15
C ALA A 151 8.52 6.60 15.98
N VAL A 152 7.40 6.24 16.57
CA VAL A 152 7.16 4.94 17.21
C VAL A 152 6.20 4.15 16.32
N TYR A 153 6.62 2.95 15.90
CA TYR A 153 5.85 2.07 15.03
C TYR A 153 5.43 0.80 15.74
N SER A 154 4.26 0.30 15.39
CA SER A 154 3.90 -1.09 15.66
C SER A 154 4.68 -2.06 14.76
N ASP A 155 4.58 -3.36 15.05
CA ASP A 155 4.90 -4.38 14.05
C ASP A 155 3.93 -4.28 12.87
N ALA A 156 4.31 -4.85 11.73
CA ALA A 156 3.45 -4.90 10.56
C ALA A 156 2.23 -5.78 10.80
N SER A 157 1.13 -5.43 10.14
CA SER A 157 -0.08 -6.25 10.04
C SER A 157 0.16 -7.53 9.26
N ASN A 158 -0.90 -8.36 9.13
CA ASN A 158 -1.01 -9.34 8.07
C ASN A 158 -0.81 -8.70 6.70
N SER A 159 -0.37 -9.48 5.72
CA SER A 159 -0.29 -9.07 4.31
C SER A 159 -1.54 -9.55 3.57
N VAL A 160 -2.15 -8.65 2.79
CA VAL A 160 -3.29 -8.96 1.91
C VAL A 160 -2.82 -8.88 0.47
N ALA A 161 -3.08 -9.93 -0.30
CA ALA A 161 -2.68 -10.00 -1.69
C ALA A 161 -3.49 -9.02 -2.56
N VAL A 162 -2.80 -8.32 -3.44
CA VAL A 162 -3.36 -7.47 -4.49
C VAL A 162 -3.15 -8.16 -5.83
N THR A 163 -4.22 -8.46 -6.54
CA THR A 163 -4.18 -9.03 -7.88
C THR A 163 -4.84 -8.10 -8.89
N ASP A 164 -4.44 -8.21 -10.14
CA ASP A 164 -5.07 -7.52 -11.25
C ASP A 164 -6.37 -8.24 -11.64
N GLY A 165 -7.46 -7.49 -11.71
CA GLY A 165 -8.80 -8.00 -12.07
C GLY A 165 -9.27 -7.55 -13.43
N THR A 166 -8.54 -6.67 -14.10
CA THR A 166 -8.89 -6.17 -15.43
C THR A 166 -8.26 -7.03 -16.52
N ARG A 167 -8.92 -7.03 -17.66
CA ARG A 167 -8.39 -7.67 -18.86
C ARG A 167 -7.89 -6.61 -19.82
N PRO A 168 -6.82 -6.88 -20.58
CA PRO A 168 -6.42 -5.97 -21.64
C PRO A 168 -7.57 -5.68 -22.62
N GLU A 169 -7.69 -4.42 -22.99
CA GLU A 169 -8.60 -3.99 -24.06
C GLU A 169 -7.86 -4.05 -25.37
N VAL A 170 -8.46 -4.72 -26.35
CA VAL A 170 -7.90 -4.87 -27.70
C VAL A 170 -8.84 -4.22 -28.69
N THR A 171 -8.30 -3.34 -29.52
CA THR A 171 -9.01 -2.71 -30.64
C THR A 171 -8.30 -3.03 -31.96
N ALA A 172 -9.08 -3.08 -33.02
CA ALA A 172 -8.56 -3.26 -34.38
C ALA A 172 -9.12 -2.17 -35.30
N LYS A 173 -8.28 -1.62 -36.17
CA LYS A 173 -8.64 -0.60 -37.15
C LYS A 173 -8.10 -1.00 -38.51
N LEU A 174 -8.98 -1.06 -39.51
CA LEU A 174 -8.61 -1.26 -40.90
C LEU A 174 -8.65 0.08 -41.64
N THR A 175 -7.62 0.38 -42.41
CA THR A 175 -7.59 1.49 -43.35
C THR A 175 -7.17 1.00 -44.73
N VAL A 176 -7.72 1.63 -45.76
CA VAL A 176 -7.29 1.48 -47.16
C VAL A 176 -6.90 2.86 -47.65
N ASP A 177 -5.68 3.02 -48.12
CA ASP A 177 -5.12 4.32 -48.48
C ASP A 177 -5.26 5.38 -47.40
N GLY A 178 -5.13 4.95 -46.12
CA GLY A 178 -5.27 5.80 -44.92
C GLY A 178 -6.71 6.11 -44.51
N VAL A 179 -7.72 5.60 -45.19
CA VAL A 179 -9.15 5.85 -44.86
C VAL A 179 -9.85 4.55 -44.49
N GLU A 180 -10.79 4.60 -43.55
CA GLU A 180 -11.60 3.44 -43.18
C GLU A 180 -12.50 3.07 -44.36
N PRO A 181 -12.44 1.83 -44.87
CA PRO A 181 -13.25 1.41 -46.03
C PRO A 181 -14.73 1.26 -45.62
N LYS A 182 -15.61 1.20 -46.63
CA LYS A 182 -17.03 0.93 -46.38
C LYS A 182 -17.21 -0.40 -45.67
N SER A 183 -18.08 -0.41 -44.68
CA SER A 183 -18.39 -1.61 -43.90
C SER A 183 -19.87 -1.81 -43.72
N THR A 184 -20.24 -3.06 -43.46
CA THR A 184 -21.57 -3.44 -42.97
C THR A 184 -21.44 -4.14 -41.61
N PRO A 185 -22.35 -3.88 -40.69
CA PRO A 185 -22.33 -4.58 -39.38
C PRO A 185 -22.58 -6.08 -39.57
N LEU A 186 -21.90 -6.91 -38.74
CA LEU A 186 -22.14 -8.33 -38.64
C LEU A 186 -23.08 -8.64 -37.47
N GLU A 187 -23.93 -9.63 -37.66
CA GLU A 187 -24.74 -10.18 -36.57
C GLU A 187 -23.79 -10.79 -35.49
N GLY A 188 -23.96 -10.41 -34.24
CA GLY A 188 -23.07 -10.81 -33.13
C GLY A 188 -21.87 -9.89 -32.91
N GLY A 189 -21.79 -8.78 -33.63
CA GLY A 189 -20.72 -7.74 -33.49
C GLY A 189 -19.63 -7.86 -34.55
N GLY A 190 -18.90 -6.77 -34.72
CA GLY A 190 -17.89 -6.64 -35.75
C GLY A 190 -18.39 -5.99 -37.04
N LYS A 191 -17.50 -5.88 -38.02
CA LYS A 191 -17.76 -5.24 -39.31
C LYS A 191 -17.25 -6.09 -40.46
N ASN A 192 -18.02 -6.13 -41.53
CA ASN A 192 -17.57 -6.68 -42.81
C ASN A 192 -17.12 -5.55 -43.70
N TYR A 193 -15.84 -5.57 -44.08
CA TYR A 193 -15.21 -4.54 -44.94
C TYR A 193 -15.10 -5.03 -46.35
N THR A 194 -15.27 -4.14 -47.33
CA THR A 194 -15.00 -4.39 -48.73
C THR A 194 -13.69 -3.74 -49.10
N ILE A 195 -12.73 -4.56 -49.51
CA ILE A 195 -11.44 -4.14 -50.07
C ILE A 195 -11.26 -4.76 -51.47
N TYR A 196 -10.51 -4.10 -52.31
CA TYR A 196 -10.30 -4.54 -53.70
C TYR A 196 -8.85 -4.96 -53.92
N ALA A 197 -8.64 -5.78 -54.91
CA ALA A 197 -7.27 -6.16 -55.31
C ALA A 197 -6.50 -4.92 -55.76
N GLY A 198 -5.33 -4.72 -55.14
CA GLY A 198 -4.49 -3.55 -55.38
C GLY A 198 -4.62 -2.44 -54.36
N ASP A 199 -5.59 -2.53 -53.45
CA ASP A 199 -5.71 -1.61 -52.32
C ASP A 199 -4.52 -1.78 -51.36
N ASP A 200 -4.03 -0.65 -50.84
CA ASP A 200 -3.07 -0.66 -49.71
C ASP A 200 -3.82 -0.73 -48.41
N ALA A 201 -4.10 -1.94 -47.94
CA ALA A 201 -4.88 -2.21 -46.75
C ALA A 201 -3.96 -2.41 -45.54
N VAL A 202 -4.15 -1.58 -44.51
CA VAL A 202 -3.42 -1.65 -43.24
C VAL A 202 -4.37 -1.99 -42.12
N LEU A 203 -4.11 -3.10 -41.41
CA LEU A 203 -4.83 -3.52 -40.24
C LEU A 203 -3.98 -3.24 -38.99
N THR A 204 -4.44 -2.32 -38.13
CA THR A 204 -3.74 -1.91 -36.93
C THR A 204 -4.46 -2.50 -35.71
N PHE A 205 -3.73 -3.18 -34.86
CA PHE A 205 -4.20 -3.66 -33.57
C PHE A 205 -3.59 -2.81 -32.46
N THR A 206 -4.41 -2.45 -31.48
CA THR A 206 -3.95 -1.75 -30.28
C THR A 206 -4.44 -2.52 -29.07
N ALA A 207 -3.53 -2.84 -28.17
CA ALA A 207 -3.86 -3.44 -26.89
C ALA A 207 -3.38 -2.55 -25.75
N THR A 208 -4.24 -2.34 -24.76
CA THR A 208 -3.93 -1.55 -23.57
C THR A 208 -4.43 -2.27 -22.33
N ASP A 209 -3.77 -2.04 -21.22
CA ASP A 209 -4.12 -2.58 -19.93
C ASP A 209 -3.91 -1.51 -18.86
N ASP A 210 -4.69 -1.53 -17.78
CA ASP A 210 -4.59 -0.54 -16.70
C ASP A 210 -3.31 -0.67 -15.88
N SER A 211 -2.64 -1.82 -15.96
CA SER A 211 -1.27 -2.00 -15.45
C SER A 211 -0.21 -1.21 -16.21
N GLY A 212 -0.54 -0.75 -17.42
CA GLY A 212 0.41 -0.17 -18.37
C GLY A 212 1.35 -1.19 -18.98
N LYS A 213 1.10 -2.49 -18.83
CA LYS A 213 1.96 -3.59 -19.28
C LYS A 213 1.14 -4.69 -19.93
N LEU A 214 1.70 -5.34 -20.93
CA LEU A 214 1.16 -6.51 -21.59
C LEU A 214 2.19 -7.63 -21.53
N LYS A 215 1.75 -8.81 -21.16
CA LYS A 215 2.63 -9.99 -21.16
C LYS A 215 2.93 -10.46 -22.58
N GLU A 216 1.92 -10.45 -23.44
CA GLU A 216 2.00 -10.95 -24.79
C GLU A 216 0.91 -10.30 -25.65
N MET A 217 1.23 -9.95 -26.86
CA MET A 217 0.28 -9.61 -27.90
C MET A 217 0.48 -10.57 -29.07
N LYS A 218 -0.59 -11.28 -29.45
CA LYS A 218 -0.54 -12.28 -30.51
C LYS A 218 -1.74 -12.11 -31.44
N VAL A 219 -1.47 -12.06 -32.74
CA VAL A 219 -2.50 -12.07 -33.78
C VAL A 219 -2.45 -13.42 -34.48
N VAL A 220 -3.57 -14.14 -34.46
CA VAL A 220 -3.69 -15.44 -35.15
C VAL A 220 -4.87 -15.41 -36.09
N ALA A 221 -4.67 -15.97 -37.26
CA ALA A 221 -5.76 -16.23 -38.17
C ALA A 221 -6.54 -17.45 -37.70
N ARG A 222 -7.86 -17.34 -37.65
CA ARG A 222 -8.74 -18.48 -37.27
C ARG A 222 -9.37 -19.07 -38.54
N ALA A 223 -9.16 -20.35 -38.69
CA ALA A 223 -9.72 -21.13 -39.80
C ALA A 223 -11.11 -21.72 -39.54
N ASP A 224 -11.67 -21.43 -38.33
CA ASP A 224 -12.93 -22.03 -37.85
C ASP A 224 -14.20 -21.26 -38.22
N LEU A 225 -14.08 -20.26 -39.06
CA LEU A 225 -15.21 -19.46 -39.54
C LEU A 225 -15.88 -20.03 -40.81
N ASN A 226 -15.62 -21.30 -41.15
CA ASN A 226 -16.18 -22.00 -42.32
C ASN A 226 -16.01 -21.24 -43.65
N ASP A 227 -15.03 -20.35 -43.71
CA ASP A 227 -14.72 -19.59 -44.91
C ASP A 227 -13.42 -20.09 -45.50
N ASN A 228 -13.52 -20.76 -46.64
CA ASN A 228 -12.36 -21.28 -47.40
C ASN A 228 -11.40 -20.16 -47.87
N ALA A 229 -11.84 -18.90 -47.83
CA ALA A 229 -11.02 -17.74 -48.15
C ALA A 229 -9.98 -17.42 -47.07
N LEU A 230 -10.18 -17.90 -45.83
CA LEU A 230 -9.24 -17.75 -44.73
C LEU A 230 -8.30 -18.93 -44.56
N ASN A 231 -8.33 -19.88 -45.47
CA ASN A 231 -7.42 -21.03 -45.47
C ASN A 231 -5.98 -20.60 -45.69
N GLY A 232 -5.32 -20.41 -44.58
CA GLY A 232 -3.88 -20.09 -44.53
C GLY A 232 -3.59 -18.71 -45.03
N ASN A 233 -2.78 -17.96 -44.48
CA ASN A 233 -1.99 -16.87 -45.04
C ASN A 233 -2.63 -15.50 -45.05
N PHE A 234 -3.41 -15.15 -44.03
CA PHE A 234 -3.97 -13.81 -43.92
C PHE A 234 -2.91 -12.75 -43.56
N PHE A 235 -1.85 -13.11 -42.88
CA PHE A 235 -0.80 -12.17 -42.47
C PHE A 235 0.58 -12.67 -42.86
N GLY A 236 1.33 -11.89 -43.60
CA GLY A 236 2.79 -11.93 -43.59
C GLY A 236 3.47 -12.77 -44.62
N SER A 237 2.91 -13.00 -45.79
CA SER A 237 3.70 -13.33 -46.95
C SER A 237 3.23 -12.60 -48.19
N SER A 238 4.08 -12.59 -49.15
CA SER A 238 4.01 -11.81 -50.35
C SER A 238 2.78 -12.03 -51.22
N GLN A 239 1.85 -12.90 -50.90
CA GLN A 239 0.64 -13.08 -51.68
C GLN A 239 -0.63 -13.37 -50.89
N TYR A 240 -0.62 -14.23 -49.91
CA TYR A 240 -1.78 -14.54 -49.06
C TYR A 240 -1.22 -15.11 -47.77
N GLY A 241 -0.68 -14.23 -46.93
CA GLY A 241 0.18 -14.59 -45.85
C GLY A 241 -0.24 -15.76 -44.99
N THR A 242 0.67 -16.63 -44.67
CA THR A 242 0.54 -17.60 -43.61
C THR A 242 0.69 -16.85 -42.30
N GLY A 243 -0.38 -16.43 -41.81
CA GLY A 243 -0.32 -15.47 -40.89
C GLY A 243 -0.16 -15.75 -39.45
N ASN A 244 0.97 -15.91 -38.99
CA ASN A 244 1.27 -15.64 -37.59
C ASN A 244 2.27 -14.49 -37.56
N ILE A 245 1.80 -13.33 -37.13
CA ILE A 245 2.72 -12.31 -36.63
C ILE A 245 3.40 -12.95 -35.40
N ALA A 246 4.73 -12.90 -35.36
CA ALA A 246 5.47 -13.36 -34.20
C ALA A 246 4.91 -12.66 -32.95
N PRO A 247 4.61 -13.38 -31.85
CA PRO A 247 4.09 -12.75 -30.67
C PRO A 247 5.09 -11.73 -30.14
N ILE A 248 4.59 -10.54 -29.78
CA ILE A 248 5.35 -9.55 -29.04
C ILE A 248 5.21 -9.92 -27.57
N THR A 249 6.30 -10.26 -26.91
CA THR A 249 6.34 -10.69 -25.51
C THR A 249 7.16 -9.73 -24.68
N GLY A 250 6.84 -9.66 -23.41
CA GLY A 250 7.51 -8.80 -22.43
C GLY A 250 6.64 -7.63 -21.96
N ASP A 251 7.27 -6.70 -21.25
CA ASP A 251 6.64 -5.44 -20.86
C ASP A 251 6.58 -4.54 -22.11
N ILE A 252 5.40 -4.39 -22.68
CA ILE A 252 5.13 -3.57 -23.87
C ILE A 252 4.48 -2.28 -23.44
#